data_5c122720d5d151b24d59acaced5c41a0
#
_entry.id   5c122720d5d151b24d59acaced5c41a0
#
_cell.length_a   1.000
_cell.length_b   1.000
_cell.length_c   1.000
_cell.angle_alpha   90.00
_cell.angle_beta   90.00
_cell.angle_gamma   90.00
#
_symmetry.space_group_name_H-M   'P 1'
#
loop_
_entity.id
_entity.type
_entity.pdbx_description
1 polymer ?
#
loop_
_entity_poly.entity_id
_entity_poly.type
_entity_poly.pdbx_seq_one_letter_code
_entity_poly.pdbx_strand_id
1 'polypeptide(L)'
;MSKEQTIAQTFAEFFCKAQFKDVPPEVVHKAKLLTIDLIGVSIAGLKMDFPGMMIDYLSSLRGTEQATLFGFKEKVPAIHAALGNGVTAHALDMDDGYRFGGVHAGVAVIPAALAYAEAQQADGKAFLLAMILGYDIVNRVSKAMNPSHLTRGFHTTGTLGGLGAAAACGVLADLNSEQMCSALSLATLQGAGLLQVLIEGSMVKPLHPGKAAMAGVLSVDMAKRGAKGPVTVIEAEKGLFHAMADEVHAETLFEGLGQHFYLADQYIKLHAACRHIHPAADGVLAVMKDHKLAFADIESVDVATYPVAVSFCGTTETPDTAEGAKFSIAYSVAMAAYYGDVGEDRYVPSVVKNLDIQGLASRITSRLDDGWTKAYPSQRGASMVITSKAGAVHKVDVPLAKGEPENPASDEDIIAKFRHNAEGQDPQLVEAILALLLSFENHSVAELADLMRQLQR
;
A
#
# COMPACT_ATOMS: atom_id res chain seq x y z
N MET A 1 -3.42 39.74 -16.92
CA MET A 1 -3.54 38.79 -15.80
C MET A 1 -3.24 37.42 -16.38
N SER A 2 -2.08 36.81 -16.06
CA SER A 2 -1.83 35.43 -16.34
C SER A 2 -2.90 34.60 -15.57
N LYS A 3 -3.67 33.77 -16.30
CA LYS A 3 -4.55 32.81 -15.62
C LYS A 3 -3.64 31.94 -14.75
N GLU A 4 -3.82 31.95 -13.42
CA GLU A 4 -3.18 30.97 -12.57
C GLU A 4 -3.52 29.56 -13.07
N GLN A 5 -2.51 28.73 -13.22
CA GLN A 5 -2.70 27.34 -13.61
C GLN A 5 -3.45 26.59 -12.50
N THR A 6 -4.33 25.71 -12.88
CA THR A 6 -5.03 24.83 -11.94
C THR A 6 -4.07 23.75 -11.42
N ILE A 7 -4.45 23.11 -10.30
CA ILE A 7 -3.66 22.02 -9.71
C ILE A 7 -3.42 20.91 -10.74
N ALA A 8 -4.47 20.46 -11.45
CA ALA A 8 -4.35 19.42 -12.46
C ALA A 8 -3.45 19.84 -13.64
N GLN A 9 -3.51 21.09 -14.09
CA GLN A 9 -2.64 21.61 -15.15
C GLN A 9 -1.17 21.67 -14.72
N THR A 10 -0.89 22.08 -13.48
CA THR A 10 0.48 22.15 -12.95
C THR A 10 1.13 20.76 -12.91
N PHE A 11 0.43 19.75 -12.38
CA PHE A 11 0.91 18.37 -12.40
C PHE A 11 1.06 17.84 -13.83
N ALA A 12 0.09 18.09 -14.70
CA ALA A 12 0.14 17.63 -16.09
C ALA A 12 1.36 18.16 -16.84
N GLU A 13 1.68 19.45 -16.67
CA GLU A 13 2.88 20.02 -17.29
C GLU A 13 4.17 19.47 -16.72
N PHE A 14 4.22 19.22 -15.42
CA PHE A 14 5.38 18.61 -14.78
C PHE A 14 5.61 17.18 -15.30
N PHE A 15 4.57 16.35 -15.30
CA PHE A 15 4.67 14.94 -15.74
C PHE A 15 5.08 14.79 -17.20
N CYS A 16 4.55 15.63 -18.09
CA CYS A 16 4.92 15.61 -19.51
C CYS A 16 6.37 16.05 -19.78
N LYS A 17 7.04 16.70 -18.83
CA LYS A 17 8.44 17.16 -18.96
C LYS A 17 9.42 16.25 -18.23
N ALA A 18 8.95 15.44 -17.28
CA ALA A 18 9.79 14.60 -16.43
C ALA A 18 10.52 13.52 -17.26
N GLN A 19 11.79 13.28 -16.94
CA GLN A 19 12.61 12.28 -17.63
C GLN A 19 13.28 11.37 -16.59
N PHE A 20 13.45 10.10 -16.93
CA PHE A 20 14.04 9.11 -16.01
C PHE A 20 15.45 9.52 -15.52
N LYS A 21 16.26 10.17 -16.38
CA LYS A 21 17.60 10.66 -16.03
C LYS A 21 17.62 11.73 -14.93
N ASP A 22 16.47 12.40 -14.70
CA ASP A 22 16.34 13.49 -13.73
C ASP A 22 15.90 12.95 -12.34
N VAL A 23 15.59 11.65 -12.25
CA VAL A 23 15.25 10.99 -11.00
C VAL A 23 16.52 10.57 -10.25
N PRO A 24 16.66 10.93 -8.96
CA PRO A 24 17.81 10.51 -8.16
C PRO A 24 17.94 8.98 -8.08
N PRO A 25 19.18 8.44 -8.13
CA PRO A 25 19.42 6.99 -8.11
C PRO A 25 18.83 6.27 -6.90
N GLU A 26 18.80 6.92 -5.73
CA GLU A 26 18.19 6.39 -4.50
C GLU A 26 16.67 6.27 -4.61
N VAL A 27 16.01 7.18 -5.34
CA VAL A 27 14.57 7.11 -5.61
C VAL A 27 14.26 5.96 -6.58
N VAL A 28 15.09 5.78 -7.61
CA VAL A 28 14.99 4.63 -8.53
C VAL A 28 15.20 3.32 -7.80
N HIS A 29 16.16 3.25 -6.89
CA HIS A 29 16.40 2.07 -6.06
C HIS A 29 15.19 1.77 -5.17
N LYS A 30 14.65 2.77 -4.48
CA LYS A 30 13.44 2.63 -3.66
C LYS A 30 12.23 2.18 -4.50
N ALA A 31 12.08 2.68 -5.73
CA ALA A 31 11.02 2.27 -6.64
C ALA A 31 11.12 0.77 -7.00
N LYS A 32 12.32 0.25 -7.24
CA LYS A 32 12.55 -1.19 -7.45
C LYS A 32 12.19 -2.00 -6.21
N LEU A 33 12.60 -1.57 -5.02
CA LEU A 33 12.27 -2.25 -3.76
C LEU A 33 10.75 -2.29 -3.49
N LEU A 34 10.04 -1.18 -3.75
CA LEU A 34 8.57 -1.13 -3.64
C LEU A 34 7.89 -2.05 -4.66
N THR A 35 8.46 -2.18 -5.87
CA THR A 35 7.95 -3.12 -6.88
C THR A 35 8.18 -4.57 -6.45
N ILE A 36 9.37 -4.91 -5.94
CA ILE A 36 9.69 -6.23 -5.38
C ILE A 36 8.74 -6.57 -4.25
N ASP A 37 8.55 -5.64 -3.31
CA ASP A 37 7.65 -5.80 -2.17
C ASP A 37 6.22 -6.10 -2.63
N LEU A 38 5.66 -5.26 -3.52
CA LEU A 38 4.29 -5.41 -4.00
C LEU A 38 4.07 -6.69 -4.81
N ILE A 39 5.02 -7.08 -5.65
CA ILE A 39 4.95 -8.35 -6.40
C ILE A 39 4.96 -9.53 -5.43
N GLY A 40 5.84 -9.53 -4.42
CA GLY A 40 5.83 -10.56 -3.39
C GLY A 40 4.50 -10.67 -2.65
N VAL A 41 3.95 -9.53 -2.20
CA VAL A 41 2.62 -9.46 -1.57
C VAL A 41 1.53 -9.96 -2.51
N SER A 42 1.62 -9.63 -3.80
CA SER A 42 0.65 -10.10 -4.81
C SER A 42 0.72 -11.62 -5.00
N ILE A 43 1.92 -12.23 -5.00
CA ILE A 43 2.08 -13.69 -5.11
C ILE A 43 1.38 -14.40 -3.94
N ALA A 44 1.62 -13.94 -2.71
CA ALA A 44 0.92 -14.48 -1.55
C ALA A 44 -0.60 -14.19 -1.60
N GLY A 45 -0.99 -13.03 -2.12
CA GLY A 45 -2.39 -12.62 -2.31
C GLY A 45 -3.19 -13.53 -3.25
N LEU A 46 -2.53 -14.26 -4.18
CA LEU A 46 -3.19 -15.22 -5.07
C LEU A 46 -3.89 -16.37 -4.31
N LYS A 47 -3.44 -16.66 -3.10
CA LYS A 47 -4.02 -17.73 -2.24
C LYS A 47 -5.28 -17.29 -1.51
N MET A 48 -5.66 -16.00 -1.59
CA MET A 48 -6.80 -15.45 -0.85
C MET A 48 -8.11 -15.58 -1.64
N ASP A 49 -9.22 -15.79 -0.93
CA ASP A 49 -10.53 -16.04 -1.53
C ASP A 49 -11.02 -14.92 -2.45
N PHE A 50 -10.94 -13.67 -2.01
CA PHE A 50 -11.47 -12.54 -2.79
C PHE A 50 -10.68 -12.27 -4.08
N PRO A 51 -9.34 -12.28 -4.11
CA PRO A 51 -8.57 -12.34 -5.34
C PRO A 51 -8.97 -13.48 -6.27
N GLY A 52 -9.14 -14.69 -5.72
CA GLY A 52 -9.59 -15.86 -6.50
C GLY A 52 -10.92 -15.60 -7.21
N MET A 53 -11.94 -15.12 -6.48
CA MET A 53 -13.24 -14.73 -7.04
C MET A 53 -13.10 -13.67 -8.14
N MET A 54 -12.24 -12.67 -7.92
CA MET A 54 -12.02 -11.59 -8.88
C MET A 54 -11.35 -12.08 -10.16
N ILE A 55 -10.31 -12.93 -10.04
CA ILE A 55 -9.61 -13.53 -11.18
C ILE A 55 -10.57 -14.40 -12.00
N ASP A 56 -11.38 -15.24 -11.35
CA ASP A 56 -12.37 -16.09 -12.02
C ASP A 56 -13.43 -15.25 -12.75
N TYR A 57 -13.90 -14.18 -12.14
CA TYR A 57 -14.83 -13.24 -12.79
C TYR A 57 -14.20 -12.57 -14.00
N LEU A 58 -13.02 -11.95 -13.86
CA LEU A 58 -12.38 -11.18 -14.92
C LEU A 58 -11.93 -12.06 -16.09
N SER A 59 -11.43 -13.27 -15.83
CA SER A 59 -11.05 -14.24 -16.87
C SER A 59 -12.26 -14.69 -17.70
N SER A 60 -13.45 -14.75 -17.07
CA SER A 60 -14.70 -15.13 -17.77
C SER A 60 -15.19 -14.08 -18.77
N LEU A 61 -14.83 -12.79 -18.58
CA LEU A 61 -15.30 -11.68 -19.41
C LEU A 61 -14.69 -11.68 -20.82
N ARG A 62 -13.53 -12.31 -20.99
CA ARG A 62 -12.74 -12.30 -22.22
C ARG A 62 -12.44 -10.87 -22.73
N GLY A 63 -11.82 -10.73 -23.87
CA GLY A 63 -11.53 -9.44 -24.48
C GLY A 63 -10.19 -9.43 -25.21
N THR A 64 -9.69 -8.24 -25.54
CA THR A 64 -8.39 -8.07 -26.20
C THR A 64 -7.27 -8.47 -25.25
N GLU A 65 -6.35 -9.30 -25.70
CA GLU A 65 -5.18 -9.79 -24.96
C GLU A 65 -4.10 -8.70 -24.88
N GLN A 66 -4.15 -7.87 -23.83
CA GLN A 66 -3.28 -6.70 -23.68
C GLN A 66 -2.29 -6.85 -22.53
N ALA A 67 -2.73 -7.38 -21.38
CA ALA A 67 -1.93 -7.40 -20.15
C ALA A 67 -2.17 -8.65 -19.30
N THR A 68 -1.18 -8.97 -18.49
CA THR A 68 -1.16 -10.11 -17.57
C THR A 68 -2.02 -9.86 -16.35
N LEU A 69 -2.98 -10.76 -16.12
CA LEU A 69 -3.69 -10.90 -14.85
C LEU A 69 -2.96 -11.97 -14.02
N PHE A 70 -2.49 -11.59 -12.83
CA PHE A 70 -1.71 -12.48 -11.97
C PHE A 70 -2.51 -13.74 -11.63
N GLY A 71 -1.87 -14.92 -11.69
CA GLY A 71 -2.52 -16.21 -11.47
C GLY A 71 -3.42 -16.68 -12.61
N PHE A 72 -3.37 -16.04 -13.78
CA PHE A 72 -4.06 -16.44 -14.99
C PHE A 72 -3.11 -16.51 -16.19
N LYS A 73 -3.22 -17.54 -17.02
CA LYS A 73 -2.26 -17.82 -18.10
C LYS A 73 -2.40 -16.90 -19.31
N GLU A 74 -3.64 -16.63 -19.69
CA GLU A 74 -3.94 -15.81 -20.85
C GLU A 74 -3.92 -14.34 -20.47
N LYS A 75 -3.67 -13.46 -21.44
CA LYS A 75 -3.80 -12.02 -21.26
C LYS A 75 -5.27 -11.59 -21.25
N VAL A 76 -5.53 -10.51 -20.57
CA VAL A 76 -6.85 -9.86 -20.51
C VAL A 76 -6.74 -8.40 -20.96
N PRO A 77 -7.85 -7.67 -21.17
CA PRO A 77 -7.78 -6.22 -21.34
C PRO A 77 -7.01 -5.54 -20.21
N ALA A 78 -6.18 -4.53 -20.52
CA ALA A 78 -5.34 -3.85 -19.51
C ALA A 78 -6.16 -3.30 -18.32
N ILE A 79 -7.37 -2.83 -18.58
CA ILE A 79 -8.30 -2.37 -17.55
C ILE A 79 -8.71 -3.48 -16.58
N HIS A 80 -8.88 -4.71 -17.06
CA HIS A 80 -9.19 -5.89 -16.23
C HIS A 80 -7.97 -6.35 -15.44
N ALA A 81 -6.79 -6.37 -16.08
CA ALA A 81 -5.54 -6.69 -15.39
C ALA A 81 -5.26 -5.71 -14.26
N ALA A 82 -5.41 -4.40 -14.48
CA ALA A 82 -5.26 -3.38 -13.46
C ALA A 82 -6.20 -3.60 -12.27
N LEU A 83 -7.49 -3.88 -12.53
CA LEU A 83 -8.48 -4.18 -11.48
C LEU A 83 -8.08 -5.40 -10.66
N GLY A 84 -7.85 -6.54 -11.33
CA GLY A 84 -7.57 -7.81 -10.65
C GLY A 84 -6.25 -7.79 -9.90
N ASN A 85 -5.19 -7.26 -10.50
CA ASN A 85 -3.88 -7.16 -9.87
C ASN A 85 -3.88 -6.19 -8.69
N GLY A 86 -4.64 -5.07 -8.77
CA GLY A 86 -4.81 -4.15 -7.63
C GLY A 86 -5.58 -4.78 -6.46
N VAL A 87 -6.57 -5.63 -6.75
CA VAL A 87 -7.25 -6.42 -5.71
C VAL A 87 -6.28 -7.42 -5.07
N THR A 88 -5.52 -8.14 -5.88
CA THR A 88 -4.56 -9.15 -5.40
C THR A 88 -3.46 -8.52 -4.54
N ALA A 89 -2.94 -7.37 -4.97
CA ALA A 89 -1.86 -6.66 -4.27
C ALA A 89 -2.24 -6.16 -2.86
N HIS A 90 -3.52 -5.90 -2.58
CA HIS A 90 -3.98 -5.37 -1.29
C HIS A 90 -4.63 -6.42 -0.38
N ALA A 91 -4.69 -7.68 -0.82
CA ALA A 91 -5.44 -8.73 -0.13
C ALA A 91 -4.91 -9.07 1.27
N LEU A 92 -3.62 -8.87 1.49
CA LEU A 92 -2.95 -9.20 2.76
C LEU A 92 -2.81 -8.01 3.72
N ASP A 93 -3.11 -6.80 3.27
CA ASP A 93 -2.83 -5.55 4.01
C ASP A 93 -1.35 -5.41 4.41
N MET A 94 -0.44 -5.96 3.58
CA MET A 94 1.01 -6.04 3.82
C MET A 94 1.83 -5.20 2.83
N ASP A 95 1.15 -4.41 2.00
CA ASP A 95 1.69 -3.48 1.03
C ASP A 95 2.21 -2.18 1.67
N ASP A 96 2.94 -1.39 0.88
CA ASP A 96 3.51 -0.11 1.30
C ASP A 96 2.45 0.95 1.64
N GLY A 97 2.90 2.06 2.19
CA GLY A 97 2.00 3.19 2.44
C GLY A 97 2.72 4.47 2.83
N TYR A 98 1.96 5.57 2.79
CA TYR A 98 2.41 6.91 3.15
C TYR A 98 1.67 7.42 4.38
N ARG A 99 2.40 7.62 5.49
CA ARG A 99 1.77 7.89 6.79
C ARG A 99 1.04 9.23 6.89
N PHE A 100 1.55 10.28 6.23
CA PHE A 100 0.93 11.61 6.28
C PHE A 100 -0.33 11.70 5.41
N GLY A 101 -0.42 10.85 4.39
CA GLY A 101 -1.60 10.76 3.53
C GLY A 101 -2.59 9.67 3.94
N GLY A 102 -2.21 8.74 4.84
CA GLY A 102 -3.03 7.58 5.17
C GLY A 102 -3.43 6.77 3.94
N VAL A 103 -2.51 6.60 2.99
CA VAL A 103 -2.76 6.03 1.67
C VAL A 103 -1.78 4.91 1.35
N HIS A 104 -2.26 3.90 0.65
CA HIS A 104 -1.50 2.82 0.04
C HIS A 104 -1.39 3.08 -1.46
N ALA A 105 -0.39 3.87 -1.88
CA ALA A 105 -0.28 4.31 -3.28
C ALA A 105 0.06 3.15 -4.23
N GLY A 106 0.94 2.23 -3.78
CA GLY A 106 1.47 1.14 -4.59
C GLY A 106 0.41 0.24 -5.18
N VAL A 107 -0.58 -0.15 -4.40
CA VAL A 107 -1.63 -1.10 -4.80
C VAL A 107 -2.58 -0.59 -5.89
N ALA A 108 -2.57 0.72 -6.16
CA ALA A 108 -3.30 1.30 -7.29
C ALA A 108 -2.36 1.65 -8.46
N VAL A 109 -1.21 2.26 -8.14
CA VAL A 109 -0.28 2.79 -9.16
C VAL A 109 0.47 1.67 -9.87
N ILE A 110 1.08 0.72 -9.14
CA ILE A 110 1.90 -0.34 -9.75
C ILE A 110 1.07 -1.28 -10.63
N PRO A 111 -0.09 -1.83 -10.20
CA PRO A 111 -0.93 -2.66 -11.05
C PRO A 111 -1.42 -1.97 -12.32
N ALA A 112 -1.82 -0.70 -12.22
CA ALA A 112 -2.22 0.09 -13.38
C ALA A 112 -1.05 0.32 -14.34
N ALA A 113 0.12 0.73 -13.80
CA ALA A 113 1.32 0.97 -14.58
C ALA A 113 1.85 -0.30 -15.26
N LEU A 114 1.88 -1.45 -14.56
CA LEU A 114 2.30 -2.73 -15.16
C LEU A 114 1.38 -3.14 -16.30
N ALA A 115 0.05 -3.13 -16.06
CA ALA A 115 -0.92 -3.50 -17.09
C ALA A 115 -0.84 -2.57 -18.31
N TYR A 116 -0.70 -1.27 -18.09
CA TYR A 116 -0.61 -0.31 -19.17
C TYR A 116 0.73 -0.38 -19.91
N ALA A 117 1.84 -0.51 -19.17
CA ALA A 117 3.19 -0.65 -19.73
C ALA A 117 3.33 -1.92 -20.59
N GLU A 118 2.77 -3.06 -20.14
CA GLU A 118 2.75 -4.29 -20.94
C GLU A 118 1.96 -4.08 -22.25
N ALA A 119 0.78 -3.45 -22.18
CA ALA A 119 -0.04 -3.14 -23.36
C ALA A 119 0.64 -2.16 -24.34
N GLN A 120 1.51 -1.27 -23.84
CA GLN A 120 2.29 -0.32 -24.66
C GLN A 120 3.69 -0.84 -25.02
N GLN A 121 4.09 -2.05 -24.59
CA GLN A 121 5.43 -2.62 -24.80
C GLN A 121 6.56 -1.73 -24.24
N ALA A 122 6.31 -1.11 -23.07
CA ALA A 122 7.26 -0.22 -22.43
C ALA A 122 8.43 -0.97 -21.78
N ASP A 123 9.56 -0.28 -21.64
CA ASP A 123 10.71 -0.76 -20.87
C ASP A 123 10.58 -0.44 -19.37
N GLY A 124 11.48 -1.01 -18.57
CA GLY A 124 11.49 -0.82 -17.13
C GLY A 124 11.81 0.61 -16.70
N LYS A 125 12.57 1.39 -17.49
CA LYS A 125 12.82 2.81 -17.17
C LYS A 125 11.57 3.64 -17.29
N ALA A 126 10.80 3.42 -18.37
CA ALA A 126 9.51 4.09 -18.56
C ALA A 126 8.51 3.70 -17.45
N PHE A 127 8.45 2.41 -17.07
CA PHE A 127 7.64 1.95 -15.96
C PHE A 127 8.04 2.59 -14.62
N LEU A 128 9.35 2.59 -14.28
CA LEU A 128 9.85 3.16 -13.03
C LEU A 128 9.57 4.67 -12.95
N LEU A 129 9.80 5.42 -14.01
CA LEU A 129 9.44 6.84 -14.07
C LEU A 129 7.94 7.04 -13.84
N ALA A 130 7.11 6.30 -14.55
CA ALA A 130 5.66 6.41 -14.47
C ALA A 130 5.14 6.13 -13.05
N MET A 131 5.62 5.05 -12.40
CA MET A 131 5.21 4.75 -11.04
C MET A 131 5.67 5.81 -10.05
N ILE A 132 6.92 6.33 -10.16
CA ILE A 132 7.44 7.39 -9.29
C ILE A 132 6.53 8.62 -9.34
N LEU A 133 6.15 9.06 -10.53
CA LEU A 133 5.26 10.22 -10.73
C LEU A 133 3.83 9.95 -10.25
N GLY A 134 3.34 8.72 -10.42
CA GLY A 134 2.05 8.29 -9.89
C GLY A 134 1.98 8.33 -8.36
N TYR A 135 3.02 7.84 -7.69
CA TYR A 135 3.14 7.96 -6.23
C TYR A 135 3.22 9.43 -5.78
N ASP A 136 3.97 10.25 -6.51
CA ASP A 136 4.21 11.63 -6.13
C ASP A 136 2.88 12.40 -6.02
N ILE A 137 2.02 12.36 -7.03
CA ILE A 137 0.74 13.07 -7.00
C ILE A 137 -0.22 12.53 -5.93
N VAL A 138 -0.33 11.20 -5.76
CA VAL A 138 -1.22 10.62 -4.74
C VAL A 138 -0.78 11.05 -3.35
N ASN A 139 0.52 10.98 -3.07
CA ASN A 139 1.06 11.32 -1.75
C ASN A 139 0.91 12.81 -1.44
N ARG A 140 1.13 13.70 -2.42
CA ARG A 140 0.93 15.15 -2.27
C ARG A 140 -0.53 15.49 -2.01
N VAL A 141 -1.44 14.98 -2.82
CA VAL A 141 -2.88 15.24 -2.68
C VAL A 141 -3.41 14.63 -1.39
N SER A 142 -3.01 13.40 -1.04
CA SER A 142 -3.43 12.76 0.20
C SER A 142 -2.91 13.50 1.45
N LYS A 143 -1.66 13.97 1.44
CA LYS A 143 -1.09 14.80 2.53
C LYS A 143 -1.89 16.09 2.72
N ALA A 144 -2.26 16.75 1.62
CA ALA A 144 -3.01 18.00 1.68
C ALA A 144 -4.42 17.82 2.26
N MET A 145 -5.05 16.66 2.11
CA MET A 145 -6.43 16.40 2.54
C MET A 145 -6.54 15.70 3.90
N ASN A 146 -5.49 15.05 4.37
CA ASN A 146 -5.55 14.29 5.63
C ASN A 146 -5.01 15.10 6.82
N PRO A 147 -5.55 14.88 8.04
CA PRO A 147 -6.47 13.77 8.42
C PRO A 147 -7.95 13.99 8.11
N SER A 148 -8.37 15.18 7.66
CA SER A 148 -9.78 15.54 7.49
C SER A 148 -10.55 14.56 6.58
N HIS A 149 -9.97 14.18 5.43
CA HIS A 149 -10.55 13.22 4.49
C HIS A 149 -10.83 11.86 5.15
N LEU A 150 -9.85 11.33 5.88
CA LEU A 150 -9.99 10.06 6.60
C LEU A 150 -11.06 10.14 7.70
N THR A 151 -11.07 11.24 8.45
CA THR A 151 -12.03 11.48 9.55
C THR A 151 -13.47 11.54 9.05
N ARG A 152 -13.70 12.01 7.81
CA ARG A 152 -15.01 11.99 7.15
C ARG A 152 -15.46 10.59 6.72
N GLY A 153 -14.65 9.57 6.91
CA GLY A 153 -14.99 8.17 6.60
C GLY A 153 -14.61 7.73 5.19
N PHE A 154 -13.74 8.45 4.50
CA PHE A 154 -13.23 8.05 3.19
C PHE A 154 -11.96 7.22 3.31
N HIS A 155 -11.86 6.13 2.53
CA HIS A 155 -10.64 5.34 2.37
C HIS A 155 -9.76 5.98 1.29
N THR A 156 -8.71 6.67 1.71
CA THR A 156 -7.84 7.48 0.84
C THR A 156 -7.30 6.71 -0.36
N THR A 157 -6.94 5.43 -0.20
CA THR A 157 -6.47 4.56 -1.29
C THR A 157 -7.51 4.43 -2.41
N GLY A 158 -8.78 4.23 -2.04
CA GLY A 158 -9.86 4.10 -3.01
C GLY A 158 -10.26 5.40 -3.70
N THR A 159 -10.16 6.52 -2.98
CA THR A 159 -10.58 7.84 -3.50
C THR A 159 -9.49 8.52 -4.33
N LEU A 160 -8.22 8.40 -3.94
CA LEU A 160 -7.11 9.11 -4.58
C LEU A 160 -6.19 8.22 -5.44
N GLY A 161 -6.21 6.87 -5.22
CA GLY A 161 -5.33 5.97 -5.97
C GLY A 161 -5.50 6.05 -7.49
N GLY A 162 -6.73 6.32 -7.95
CA GLY A 162 -7.02 6.51 -9.39
C GLY A 162 -6.29 7.70 -10.01
N LEU A 163 -6.05 8.76 -9.24
CA LEU A 163 -5.29 9.92 -9.69
C LEU A 163 -3.83 9.54 -9.99
N GLY A 164 -3.20 8.76 -9.10
CA GLY A 164 -1.83 8.27 -9.33
C GLY A 164 -1.76 7.23 -10.44
N ALA A 165 -2.73 6.33 -10.54
CA ALA A 165 -2.83 5.38 -11.62
C ALA A 165 -2.96 6.10 -12.99
N ALA A 166 -3.76 7.18 -13.07
CA ALA A 166 -3.89 7.98 -14.28
C ALA A 166 -2.61 8.73 -14.62
N ALA A 167 -1.89 9.29 -13.64
CA ALA A 167 -0.60 9.91 -13.85
C ALA A 167 0.41 8.92 -14.44
N ALA A 168 0.55 7.75 -13.82
CA ALA A 168 1.47 6.71 -14.28
C ALA A 168 1.12 6.21 -15.70
N CYS A 169 -0.13 5.84 -15.94
CA CYS A 169 -0.57 5.39 -17.27
C CYS A 169 -0.46 6.50 -18.32
N GLY A 170 -0.70 7.77 -17.94
CA GLY A 170 -0.59 8.92 -18.83
C GLY A 170 0.83 9.20 -19.28
N VAL A 171 1.82 9.02 -18.39
CA VAL A 171 3.25 9.07 -18.73
C VAL A 171 3.61 7.95 -19.70
N LEU A 172 3.18 6.73 -19.45
CA LEU A 172 3.39 5.57 -20.33
C LEU A 172 2.71 5.73 -21.69
N ALA A 173 1.62 6.49 -21.75
CA ALA A 173 0.88 6.77 -22.97
C ALA A 173 1.45 7.95 -23.78
N ASP A 174 2.49 8.61 -23.29
CA ASP A 174 3.06 9.84 -23.85
C ASP A 174 1.99 10.92 -24.11
N LEU A 175 1.12 11.15 -23.12
CA LEU A 175 0.06 12.16 -23.22
C LEU A 175 0.67 13.55 -23.24
N ASN A 176 0.10 14.45 -24.08
CA ASN A 176 0.38 15.88 -23.95
C ASN A 176 -0.30 16.48 -22.70
N SER A 177 0.09 17.71 -22.31
CA SER A 177 -0.39 18.33 -21.07
C SER A 177 -1.92 18.49 -21.01
N GLU A 178 -2.60 18.75 -22.13
CA GLU A 178 -4.08 18.84 -22.17
C GLU A 178 -4.72 17.46 -21.92
N GLN A 179 -4.20 16.43 -22.56
CA GLN A 179 -4.67 15.06 -22.38
C GLN A 179 -4.36 14.56 -20.96
N MET A 180 -3.16 14.83 -20.43
CA MET A 180 -2.78 14.47 -19.06
C MET A 180 -3.69 15.16 -18.03
N CYS A 181 -3.94 16.45 -18.17
CA CYS A 181 -4.88 17.19 -17.33
C CYS A 181 -6.28 16.55 -17.37
N SER A 182 -6.75 16.18 -18.57
CA SER A 182 -8.04 15.50 -18.73
C SER A 182 -8.06 14.10 -18.08
N ALA A 183 -6.98 13.32 -18.20
CA ALA A 183 -6.86 12.00 -17.57
C ALA A 183 -6.89 12.11 -16.04
N LEU A 184 -6.13 13.03 -15.45
CA LEU A 184 -6.15 13.32 -14.02
C LEU A 184 -7.55 13.72 -13.54
N SER A 185 -8.21 14.57 -14.31
CA SER A 185 -9.57 15.03 -14.02
C SER A 185 -10.58 13.89 -14.07
N LEU A 186 -10.57 13.06 -15.12
CA LEU A 186 -11.46 11.92 -15.25
C LEU A 186 -11.26 10.88 -14.15
N ALA A 187 -10.01 10.65 -13.72
CA ALA A 187 -9.71 9.75 -12.63
C ALA A 187 -10.23 10.29 -11.27
N THR A 188 -10.09 11.59 -11.03
CA THR A 188 -10.59 12.25 -9.83
C THR A 188 -12.13 12.09 -9.70
N LEU A 189 -12.87 12.23 -10.80
CA LEU A 189 -14.34 12.04 -10.80
C LEU A 189 -14.80 10.63 -10.46
N GLN A 190 -13.92 9.63 -10.52
CA GLN A 190 -14.20 8.22 -10.20
C GLN A 190 -13.77 7.84 -8.78
N GLY A 191 -13.21 8.78 -8.02
CA GLY A 191 -12.75 8.55 -6.66
C GLY A 191 -13.88 8.09 -5.74
N ALA A 192 -13.77 6.88 -5.17
CA ALA A 192 -14.73 6.37 -4.20
C ALA A 192 -14.09 5.30 -3.31
N GLY A 193 -14.50 5.26 -2.05
CA GLY A 193 -14.05 4.28 -1.06
C GLY A 193 -14.51 4.72 0.33
N LEU A 194 -15.14 3.83 1.09
CA LEU A 194 -15.65 4.10 2.44
C LEU A 194 -14.90 3.28 3.47
N LEU A 195 -14.55 3.90 4.60
CA LEU A 195 -13.86 3.23 5.70
C LEU A 195 -14.69 2.16 6.41
N GLN A 196 -16.00 2.08 6.16
CA GLN A 196 -16.87 1.06 6.74
C GLN A 196 -16.35 -0.37 6.49
N VAL A 197 -15.68 -0.61 5.36
CA VAL A 197 -15.05 -1.91 5.07
C VAL A 197 -13.98 -2.33 6.08
N LEU A 198 -13.33 -1.36 6.74
CA LEU A 198 -12.34 -1.63 7.80
C LEU A 198 -13.02 -1.93 9.13
N ILE A 199 -14.08 -1.14 9.46
CA ILE A 199 -14.81 -1.26 10.73
C ILE A 199 -15.48 -2.64 10.83
N GLU A 200 -15.99 -3.16 9.72
CA GLU A 200 -16.66 -4.47 9.67
C GLU A 200 -15.70 -5.63 9.34
N GLY A 201 -14.40 -5.37 9.18
CA GLY A 201 -13.42 -6.42 8.80
C GLY A 201 -13.80 -7.12 7.50
N SER A 202 -14.24 -6.36 6.49
CA SER A 202 -14.77 -6.92 5.25
C SER A 202 -13.67 -7.38 4.30
N MET A 203 -13.79 -8.61 3.78
CA MET A 203 -12.86 -9.20 2.80
C MET A 203 -12.76 -8.41 1.50
N VAL A 204 -13.71 -7.50 1.22
CA VAL A 204 -13.75 -6.73 -0.05
C VAL A 204 -12.98 -5.40 0.01
N LYS A 205 -12.28 -5.08 1.11
CA LYS A 205 -11.41 -3.91 1.19
C LYS A 205 -10.48 -3.75 -0.04
N PRO A 206 -9.87 -4.83 -0.58
CA PRO A 206 -8.99 -4.76 -1.75
C PRO A 206 -9.68 -4.31 -3.05
N LEU A 207 -11.01 -4.31 -3.11
CA LEU A 207 -11.74 -3.74 -4.26
C LEU A 207 -11.43 -2.24 -4.45
N HIS A 208 -11.14 -1.50 -3.39
CA HIS A 208 -10.87 -0.06 -3.46
C HIS A 208 -9.66 0.26 -4.35
N PRO A 209 -8.43 -0.28 -4.08
CA PRO A 209 -7.29 -0.03 -4.95
C PRO A 209 -7.44 -0.65 -6.35
N GLY A 210 -8.03 -1.84 -6.46
CA GLY A 210 -8.28 -2.44 -7.77
C GLY A 210 -9.14 -1.56 -8.66
N LYS A 211 -10.26 -1.03 -8.09
CA LYS A 211 -11.11 -0.07 -8.79
C LYS A 211 -10.36 1.22 -9.11
N ALA A 212 -9.50 1.71 -8.21
CA ALA A 212 -8.70 2.90 -8.46
C ALA A 212 -7.68 2.69 -9.59
N ALA A 213 -7.01 1.53 -9.64
CA ALA A 213 -6.13 1.16 -10.75
C ALA A 213 -6.89 1.11 -12.09
N MET A 214 -8.05 0.45 -12.10
CA MET A 214 -8.96 0.42 -13.27
C MET A 214 -9.37 1.82 -13.73
N ALA A 215 -9.73 2.70 -12.80
CA ALA A 215 -10.15 4.07 -13.09
C ALA A 215 -9.03 4.88 -13.77
N GLY A 216 -7.77 4.68 -13.36
CA GLY A 216 -6.61 5.31 -13.99
C GLY A 216 -6.46 4.91 -15.46
N VAL A 217 -6.47 3.60 -15.75
CA VAL A 217 -6.39 3.06 -17.12
C VAL A 217 -7.52 3.61 -17.99
N LEU A 218 -8.78 3.55 -17.50
CA LEU A 218 -9.95 4.07 -18.23
C LEU A 218 -9.80 5.56 -18.55
N SER A 219 -9.34 6.34 -17.57
CA SER A 219 -9.22 7.80 -17.71
C SER A 219 -8.22 8.19 -18.79
N VAL A 220 -7.07 7.51 -18.84
CA VAL A 220 -6.05 7.72 -19.88
C VAL A 220 -6.58 7.33 -21.26
N ASP A 221 -7.22 6.18 -21.37
CA ASP A 221 -7.80 5.73 -22.64
C ASP A 221 -8.90 6.66 -23.17
N MET A 222 -9.69 7.26 -22.29
CA MET A 222 -10.70 8.25 -22.68
C MET A 222 -10.05 9.58 -23.07
N ALA A 223 -9.04 10.06 -22.32
CA ALA A 223 -8.32 11.28 -22.65
C ALA A 223 -7.59 11.19 -24.01
N LYS A 224 -6.97 10.04 -24.31
CA LYS A 224 -6.39 9.76 -25.65
C LYS A 224 -7.41 9.87 -26.78
N ARG A 225 -8.67 9.52 -26.52
CA ARG A 225 -9.78 9.61 -27.48
C ARG A 225 -10.43 11.00 -27.54
N GLY A 226 -9.90 11.98 -26.77
CA GLY A 226 -10.35 13.37 -26.79
C GLY A 226 -11.40 13.71 -25.75
N ALA A 227 -11.69 12.82 -24.78
CA ALA A 227 -12.55 13.19 -23.66
C ALA A 227 -11.86 14.27 -22.79
N LYS A 228 -12.61 15.31 -22.43
CA LYS A 228 -12.13 16.44 -21.64
C LYS A 228 -12.81 16.46 -20.28
N GLY A 229 -12.01 16.47 -19.22
CA GLY A 229 -12.49 16.66 -17.85
C GLY A 229 -12.43 18.13 -17.40
N PRO A 230 -13.13 18.51 -16.31
CA PRO A 230 -13.06 19.84 -15.75
C PRO A 230 -11.66 20.13 -15.18
N VAL A 231 -11.01 21.19 -15.65
CA VAL A 231 -9.60 21.50 -15.28
C VAL A 231 -9.43 21.89 -13.81
N THR A 232 -10.49 22.34 -13.13
CA THR A 232 -10.52 22.74 -11.72
C THR A 232 -11.10 21.68 -10.81
N VAL A 233 -11.13 20.41 -11.24
CA VAL A 233 -11.79 19.29 -10.53
C VAL A 233 -11.27 19.06 -9.10
N ILE A 234 -10.05 19.45 -8.83
CA ILE A 234 -9.42 19.25 -7.51
C ILE A 234 -9.82 20.39 -6.55
N GLU A 235 -9.62 21.64 -6.95
CA GLU A 235 -9.72 22.81 -6.07
C GLU A 235 -11.05 23.57 -6.10
N ALA A 236 -11.91 23.34 -7.10
CA ALA A 236 -13.15 24.10 -7.24
C ALA A 236 -14.13 23.83 -6.08
N GLU A 237 -15.09 24.74 -5.86
CA GLU A 237 -16.14 24.65 -4.82
C GLU A 237 -16.86 23.30 -4.78
N LYS A 238 -17.07 22.68 -5.96
CA LYS A 238 -17.67 21.34 -6.11
C LYS A 238 -16.64 20.28 -6.52
N GLY A 239 -15.35 20.60 -6.31
CA GLY A 239 -14.22 19.70 -6.60
C GLY A 239 -13.89 18.77 -5.44
N LEU A 240 -12.83 17.97 -5.64
CA LEU A 240 -12.37 16.94 -4.73
C LEU A 240 -12.18 17.45 -3.29
N PHE A 241 -11.46 18.56 -3.14
CA PHE A 241 -11.09 19.12 -1.84
C PHE A 241 -12.33 19.45 -1.02
N HIS A 242 -13.21 20.29 -1.55
CA HIS A 242 -14.43 20.73 -0.85
C HIS A 242 -15.47 19.60 -0.67
N ALA A 243 -15.51 18.63 -1.58
CA ALA A 243 -16.46 17.54 -1.48
C ALA A 243 -16.06 16.49 -0.43
N MET A 244 -14.74 16.26 -0.24
CA MET A 244 -14.26 15.10 0.52
C MET A 244 -13.36 15.45 1.73
N ALA A 245 -13.11 16.74 2.01
CA ALA A 245 -12.38 17.16 3.19
C ALA A 245 -12.97 18.46 3.76
N ASP A 246 -12.93 18.62 5.08
CA ASP A 246 -13.37 19.84 5.77
C ASP A 246 -12.20 20.83 5.91
N GLU A 247 -10.96 20.32 5.88
CA GLU A 247 -9.72 21.07 5.99
C GLU A 247 -8.73 20.55 4.95
N VAL A 248 -8.06 21.46 4.25
CA VAL A 248 -7.11 21.16 3.16
C VAL A 248 -5.90 22.09 3.24
N HIS A 249 -4.72 21.50 3.17
CA HIS A 249 -3.42 22.19 3.16
C HIS A 249 -2.85 22.27 1.73
N ALA A 250 -3.56 22.99 0.85
CA ALA A 250 -3.21 23.08 -0.58
C ALA A 250 -1.83 23.69 -0.84
N GLU A 251 -1.31 24.52 0.08
CA GLU A 251 0.04 25.10 0.03
C GLU A 251 1.15 24.05 0.00
N THR A 252 0.91 22.85 0.53
CA THR A 252 1.92 21.77 0.57
C THR A 252 2.04 20.99 -0.75
N LEU A 253 1.10 21.14 -1.69
CA LEU A 253 1.02 20.33 -2.90
C LEU A 253 2.26 20.36 -3.78
N PHE A 254 2.86 21.54 -3.92
CA PHE A 254 3.97 21.77 -4.84
C PHE A 254 5.32 21.94 -4.14
N GLU A 255 5.38 21.73 -2.80
CA GLU A 255 6.63 21.77 -2.06
C GLU A 255 7.64 20.78 -2.65
N GLY A 256 8.81 21.31 -3.11
CA GLY A 256 9.87 20.48 -3.68
C GLY A 256 9.45 19.67 -4.93
N LEU A 257 8.44 20.11 -5.69
CA LEU A 257 8.02 19.42 -6.93
C LEU A 257 9.20 19.31 -7.90
N GLY A 258 9.53 18.10 -8.34
CA GLY A 258 10.69 17.80 -9.17
C GLY A 258 12.04 17.75 -8.45
N GLN A 259 12.07 18.00 -7.14
CA GLN A 259 13.27 17.91 -6.29
C GLN A 259 13.15 16.83 -5.23
N HIS A 260 11.97 16.69 -4.62
CA HIS A 260 11.63 15.65 -3.66
C HIS A 260 10.49 14.78 -4.23
N PHE A 261 10.76 13.50 -4.40
CA PHE A 261 9.77 12.52 -4.85
C PHE A 261 9.21 11.78 -3.63
N TYR A 262 7.93 11.97 -3.35
CA TYR A 262 7.25 11.41 -2.18
C TYR A 262 7.16 9.87 -2.16
N LEU A 263 7.59 9.20 -3.23
CA LEU A 263 7.83 7.76 -3.22
C LEU A 263 8.93 7.38 -2.21
N ALA A 264 9.94 8.23 -2.00
CA ALA A 264 11.01 8.00 -1.02
C ALA A 264 10.48 7.91 0.43
N ASP A 265 9.34 8.58 0.71
CA ASP A 265 8.73 8.64 2.03
C ASP A 265 7.77 7.46 2.32
N GLN A 266 7.73 6.45 1.45
CA GLN A 266 6.91 5.25 1.67
C GLN A 266 7.52 4.36 2.76
N TYR A 267 6.67 3.95 3.71
CA TYR A 267 7.03 2.81 4.57
C TYR A 267 6.74 1.50 3.87
N ILE A 268 7.51 0.46 4.21
CA ILE A 268 7.27 -0.93 3.81
C ILE A 268 6.82 -1.71 5.04
N LYS A 269 5.74 -2.47 4.93
CA LYS A 269 5.25 -3.30 6.03
C LYS A 269 6.04 -4.61 6.08
N LEU A 270 6.61 -4.94 7.24
CA LEU A 270 7.23 -6.24 7.48
C LEU A 270 6.29 -7.22 8.20
N HIS A 271 5.14 -6.76 8.66
CA HIS A 271 4.10 -7.54 9.31
C HIS A 271 2.80 -7.48 8.52
N ALA A 272 2.09 -8.60 8.42
CA ALA A 272 0.82 -8.73 7.70
C ALA A 272 -0.37 -8.22 8.53
N ALA A 273 -0.27 -7.01 9.06
CA ALA A 273 -1.27 -6.41 9.94
C ALA A 273 -1.43 -4.91 9.68
N CYS A 274 -2.45 -4.31 10.30
CA CYS A 274 -2.62 -2.86 10.31
C CYS A 274 -1.36 -2.15 10.78
N ARG A 275 -0.92 -1.09 10.09
CA ARG A 275 0.34 -0.39 10.40
C ARG A 275 0.43 0.11 11.85
N HIS A 276 -0.72 0.40 12.47
CA HIS A 276 -0.78 0.86 13.86
C HIS A 276 -0.36 -0.20 14.90
N ILE A 277 -0.25 -1.47 14.49
CA ILE A 277 0.17 -2.59 15.33
C ILE A 277 1.69 -2.78 15.33
N HIS A 278 2.35 -2.43 14.23
CA HIS A 278 3.76 -2.76 14.00
C HIS A 278 4.71 -2.33 15.11
N PRO A 279 4.62 -1.11 15.70
CA PRO A 279 5.52 -0.72 16.78
C PRO A 279 5.42 -1.66 18.00
N ALA A 280 4.21 -2.13 18.32
CA ALA A 280 4.00 -3.06 19.42
C ALA A 280 4.53 -4.47 19.10
N ALA A 281 4.37 -4.93 17.86
CA ALA A 281 4.95 -6.20 17.40
C ALA A 281 6.49 -6.15 17.42
N ASP A 282 7.09 -5.09 16.89
CA ASP A 282 8.55 -4.88 16.92
C ASP A 282 9.08 -4.84 18.37
N GLY A 283 8.35 -4.16 19.27
CA GLY A 283 8.75 -4.02 20.68
C GLY A 283 8.76 -5.33 21.43
N VAL A 284 7.73 -6.18 21.28
CA VAL A 284 7.72 -7.50 21.95
C VAL A 284 8.82 -8.40 21.41
N LEU A 285 9.05 -8.41 20.09
CA LEU A 285 10.12 -9.20 19.47
C LEU A 285 11.50 -8.75 19.92
N ALA A 286 11.74 -7.44 20.03
CA ALA A 286 12.99 -6.89 20.51
C ALA A 286 13.28 -7.31 21.97
N VAL A 287 12.30 -7.15 22.87
CA VAL A 287 12.44 -7.52 24.28
C VAL A 287 12.69 -9.03 24.44
N MET A 288 11.92 -9.86 23.70
CA MET A 288 12.12 -11.32 23.75
C MET A 288 13.53 -11.72 23.31
N LYS A 289 14.03 -11.11 22.24
CA LYS A 289 15.40 -11.35 21.73
C LYS A 289 16.46 -10.90 22.73
N ASP A 290 16.37 -9.67 23.23
CA ASP A 290 17.39 -9.05 24.08
C ASP A 290 17.49 -9.73 25.45
N HIS A 291 16.35 -10.15 26.01
CA HIS A 291 16.28 -10.81 27.32
C HIS A 291 16.13 -12.33 27.23
N LYS A 292 16.16 -12.93 26.02
CA LYS A 292 16.01 -14.37 25.77
C LYS A 292 14.74 -14.95 26.41
N LEU A 293 13.63 -14.20 26.35
CA LEU A 293 12.34 -14.65 26.84
C LEU A 293 11.68 -15.58 25.82
N ALA A 294 11.14 -16.68 26.31
CA ALA A 294 10.22 -17.52 25.52
C ALA A 294 8.78 -17.00 25.68
N PHE A 295 7.90 -17.38 24.77
CA PHE A 295 6.46 -17.10 24.88
C PHE A 295 5.87 -17.49 26.23
N ALA A 296 6.25 -18.67 26.73
CA ALA A 296 5.77 -19.20 28.00
C ALA A 296 6.17 -18.36 29.22
N ASP A 297 7.21 -17.52 29.10
CA ASP A 297 7.69 -16.67 30.18
C ASP A 297 6.90 -15.37 30.34
N ILE A 298 6.10 -14.98 29.35
CA ILE A 298 5.35 -13.72 29.36
C ILE A 298 4.08 -13.89 30.23
N GLU A 299 3.92 -13.01 31.22
CA GLU A 299 2.72 -12.93 32.05
C GLU A 299 1.72 -11.95 31.46
N SER A 300 2.14 -10.72 31.14
CA SER A 300 1.29 -9.65 30.61
C SER A 300 2.07 -8.62 29.82
N VAL A 301 1.38 -7.86 28.97
CA VAL A 301 1.93 -6.73 28.22
C VAL A 301 0.96 -5.54 28.31
N ASP A 302 1.47 -4.36 28.67
CA ASP A 302 0.76 -3.08 28.57
C ASP A 302 1.35 -2.29 27.41
N VAL A 303 0.49 -1.86 26.48
CA VAL A 303 0.85 -1.11 25.27
C VAL A 303 0.25 0.29 25.36
N ALA A 304 1.09 1.31 25.44
CA ALA A 304 0.69 2.71 25.44
C ALA A 304 0.97 3.30 24.05
N THR A 305 -0.03 3.91 23.41
CA THR A 305 0.09 4.42 22.02
C THR A 305 -0.89 5.58 21.77
N TYR A 306 -0.99 6.03 20.53
CA TYR A 306 -1.77 7.19 20.11
C TYR A 306 -3.25 6.85 19.79
N PRO A 307 -4.16 7.86 19.74
CA PRO A 307 -5.61 7.63 19.67
C PRO A 307 -6.07 6.79 18.48
N VAL A 308 -5.50 7.02 17.28
CA VAL A 308 -5.90 6.29 16.07
C VAL A 308 -5.57 4.79 16.20
N ALA A 309 -4.41 4.45 16.79
CA ALA A 309 -4.03 3.06 17.02
C ALA A 309 -5.01 2.37 18.01
N VAL A 310 -5.37 3.05 19.10
CA VAL A 310 -6.33 2.52 20.06
C VAL A 310 -7.73 2.39 19.46
N SER A 311 -8.17 3.38 18.68
CA SER A 311 -9.50 3.37 18.06
C SER A 311 -9.66 2.24 17.03
N PHE A 312 -8.65 1.99 16.19
CA PHE A 312 -8.75 0.97 15.13
C PHE A 312 -8.31 -0.42 15.58
N CYS A 313 -7.35 -0.51 16.52
CA CYS A 313 -6.69 -1.77 16.82
C CYS A 313 -6.67 -2.12 18.32
N GLY A 314 -7.20 -1.27 19.19
CA GLY A 314 -7.16 -1.43 20.63
C GLY A 314 -8.32 -2.23 21.22
N THR A 315 -9.07 -2.97 20.41
CA THR A 315 -10.18 -3.81 20.90
C THR A 315 -9.67 -4.84 21.92
N THR A 316 -10.47 -5.05 22.97
CA THR A 316 -10.25 -6.09 23.97
C THR A 316 -10.97 -7.40 23.62
N GLU A 317 -11.79 -7.40 22.59
CA GLU A 317 -12.46 -8.60 22.11
C GLU A 317 -11.48 -9.52 21.41
N THR A 318 -11.60 -10.82 21.68
CA THR A 318 -10.81 -11.84 20.98
C THR A 318 -11.31 -11.93 19.54
N PRO A 319 -10.45 -11.76 18.54
CA PRO A 319 -10.86 -11.88 17.14
C PRO A 319 -11.30 -13.31 16.83
N ASP A 320 -12.37 -13.45 16.06
CA ASP A 320 -12.89 -14.72 15.55
C ASP A 320 -12.62 -14.93 14.06
N THR A 321 -12.15 -13.89 13.36
CA THR A 321 -11.79 -13.90 11.94
C THR A 321 -10.33 -13.47 11.72
N ALA A 322 -9.76 -13.91 10.61
CA ALA A 322 -8.42 -13.49 10.18
C ALA A 322 -8.33 -11.97 9.96
N GLU A 323 -9.36 -11.40 9.35
CA GLU A 323 -9.46 -9.97 9.09
C GLU A 323 -9.52 -9.17 10.39
N GLY A 324 -10.35 -9.59 11.36
CA GLY A 324 -10.42 -8.97 12.69
C GLY A 324 -9.10 -9.07 13.46
N ALA A 325 -8.38 -10.19 13.32
CA ALA A 325 -7.09 -10.41 13.96
C ALA A 325 -6.01 -9.43 13.46
N LYS A 326 -6.02 -9.05 12.17
CA LYS A 326 -5.12 -8.05 11.57
C LYS A 326 -5.31 -6.63 12.13
N PHE A 327 -6.39 -6.39 12.85
CA PHE A 327 -6.73 -5.13 13.49
C PHE A 327 -6.78 -5.23 15.03
N SER A 328 -6.13 -6.23 15.65
CA SER A 328 -6.02 -6.37 17.10
C SER A 328 -4.57 -6.27 17.57
N ILE A 329 -4.22 -5.22 18.32
CA ILE A 329 -2.91 -5.06 18.97
C ILE A 329 -2.65 -6.26 19.89
N ALA A 330 -3.61 -6.59 20.76
CA ALA A 330 -3.45 -7.66 21.74
C ALA A 330 -3.18 -9.01 21.06
N TYR A 331 -3.95 -9.34 20.02
CA TYR A 331 -3.78 -10.60 19.32
C TYR A 331 -2.47 -10.65 18.53
N SER A 332 -2.13 -9.58 17.78
CA SER A 332 -0.92 -9.56 16.96
C SER A 332 0.38 -9.55 17.80
N VAL A 333 0.38 -8.88 18.95
CA VAL A 333 1.50 -8.94 19.92
C VAL A 333 1.66 -10.35 20.50
N ALA A 334 0.54 -11.01 20.86
CA ALA A 334 0.58 -12.39 21.34
C ALA A 334 1.08 -13.35 20.26
N MET A 335 0.65 -13.16 19.02
CA MET A 335 1.07 -13.95 17.86
C MET A 335 2.56 -13.73 17.53
N ALA A 336 3.03 -12.48 17.56
CA ALA A 336 4.45 -12.16 17.43
C ALA A 336 5.30 -12.87 18.49
N ALA A 337 4.84 -12.86 19.74
CA ALA A 337 5.52 -13.55 20.83
C ALA A 337 5.53 -15.07 20.65
N TYR A 338 4.46 -15.66 20.07
CA TYR A 338 4.33 -17.11 19.89
C TYR A 338 5.17 -17.64 18.73
N TYR A 339 5.13 -16.98 17.58
CA TYR A 339 5.80 -17.43 16.35
C TYR A 339 7.16 -16.77 16.10
N GLY A 340 7.46 -15.64 16.73
CA GLY A 340 8.63 -14.81 16.42
C GLY A 340 8.45 -13.90 15.21
N ASP A 341 7.26 -13.88 14.61
CA ASP A 341 6.89 -13.06 13.45
C ASP A 341 5.39 -12.74 13.44
N VAL A 342 4.96 -11.89 12.48
CA VAL A 342 3.56 -11.59 12.17
C VAL A 342 3.35 -11.77 10.66
N GLY A 343 3.58 -12.99 10.18
CA GLY A 343 3.45 -13.38 8.78
C GLY A 343 1.99 -13.53 8.33
N GLU A 344 1.75 -13.52 7.01
CA GLU A 344 0.41 -13.68 6.44
C GLU A 344 -0.15 -15.09 6.65
N ASP A 345 0.70 -16.09 6.71
CA ASP A 345 0.35 -17.49 6.96
C ASP A 345 -0.14 -17.76 8.38
N ARG A 346 0.03 -16.77 9.28
CA ARG A 346 -0.47 -16.81 10.66
C ARG A 346 -1.93 -16.36 10.78
N TYR A 347 -2.48 -15.68 9.78
CA TYR A 347 -3.88 -15.21 9.79
C TYR A 347 -4.82 -16.22 9.13
N VAL A 348 -4.81 -17.46 9.64
CA VAL A 348 -5.71 -18.53 9.20
C VAL A 348 -6.61 -18.98 10.36
N PRO A 349 -7.83 -19.51 10.12
CA PRO A 349 -8.79 -19.82 11.16
C PRO A 349 -8.25 -20.74 12.27
N SER A 350 -7.35 -21.67 11.94
CA SER A 350 -6.74 -22.58 12.92
C SER A 350 -5.79 -21.85 13.88
N VAL A 351 -5.06 -20.85 13.40
CA VAL A 351 -4.15 -20.03 14.21
C VAL A 351 -4.94 -19.00 15.01
N VAL A 352 -5.94 -18.34 14.41
CA VAL A 352 -6.80 -17.37 15.11
C VAL A 352 -7.49 -18.00 16.32
N LYS A 353 -7.84 -19.29 16.23
CA LYS A 353 -8.47 -20.04 17.34
C LYS A 353 -7.48 -20.73 18.28
N ASN A 354 -6.16 -20.47 18.16
CA ASN A 354 -5.15 -21.05 19.04
C ASN A 354 -5.32 -20.50 20.47
N LEU A 355 -5.61 -21.41 21.42
CA LEU A 355 -5.93 -21.04 22.80
C LEU A 355 -4.72 -20.44 23.56
N ASP A 356 -3.49 -20.79 23.23
CA ASP A 356 -2.28 -20.24 23.86
C ASP A 356 -2.13 -18.77 23.45
N ILE A 357 -2.31 -18.45 22.16
CA ILE A 357 -2.25 -17.08 21.64
C ILE A 357 -3.38 -16.24 22.25
N GLN A 358 -4.63 -16.75 22.23
CA GLN A 358 -5.78 -16.07 22.83
C GLN A 358 -5.58 -15.88 24.35
N GLY A 359 -5.00 -16.88 25.03
CA GLY A 359 -4.71 -16.82 26.46
C GLY A 359 -3.68 -15.73 26.82
N LEU A 360 -2.68 -15.47 25.98
CA LEU A 360 -1.79 -14.31 26.16
C LEU A 360 -2.49 -13.02 25.75
N ALA A 361 -3.18 -12.99 24.61
CA ALA A 361 -3.89 -11.81 24.10
C ALA A 361 -4.86 -11.23 25.15
N SER A 362 -5.57 -12.07 25.92
CA SER A 362 -6.44 -11.63 26.99
C SER A 362 -5.74 -10.93 28.18
N ARG A 363 -4.40 -11.01 28.25
CA ARG A 363 -3.54 -10.34 29.25
C ARG A 363 -2.70 -9.22 28.66
N ILE A 364 -3.03 -8.82 27.41
CA ILE A 364 -2.43 -7.66 26.74
C ILE A 364 -3.45 -6.53 26.73
N THR A 365 -3.02 -5.38 27.26
CA THR A 365 -3.86 -4.17 27.29
C THR A 365 -3.30 -3.11 26.36
N SER A 366 -4.19 -2.28 25.81
CA SER A 366 -3.79 -1.10 25.05
C SER A 366 -4.43 0.15 25.65
N ARG A 367 -3.69 1.25 25.73
CA ARG A 367 -4.15 2.52 26.29
C ARG A 367 -3.56 3.72 25.58
N LEU A 368 -4.21 4.86 25.79
CA LEU A 368 -3.71 6.14 25.29
C LEU A 368 -2.47 6.59 26.04
N ASP A 369 -1.60 7.28 25.31
CA ASP A 369 -0.43 7.98 25.83
C ASP A 369 -0.35 9.39 25.24
N ASP A 370 -0.19 10.38 26.12
CA ASP A 370 -0.15 11.80 25.74
C ASP A 370 1.08 12.16 24.90
N GLY A 371 2.22 11.48 25.13
CA GLY A 371 3.46 11.67 24.37
C GLY A 371 3.28 11.23 22.94
N TRP A 372 2.78 10.01 22.73
CA TRP A 372 2.50 9.49 21.39
C TRP A 372 1.35 10.22 20.71
N THR A 373 0.36 10.72 21.45
CA THR A 373 -0.73 11.55 20.91
C THR A 373 -0.18 12.84 20.31
N LYS A 374 0.76 13.50 20.99
CA LYS A 374 1.41 14.74 20.50
C LYS A 374 2.37 14.48 19.35
N ALA A 375 3.03 13.31 19.34
CA ALA A 375 3.99 12.95 18.30
C ALA A 375 3.32 12.51 16.99
N TYR A 376 2.05 12.08 17.02
CA TYR A 376 1.30 11.67 15.84
C TYR A 376 0.96 12.87 14.93
N PRO A 377 1.04 12.77 13.58
CA PRO A 377 1.38 11.59 12.79
C PRO A 377 2.88 11.40 12.52
N SER A 378 3.75 12.31 12.97
CA SER A 378 5.20 12.26 12.68
C SER A 378 5.85 10.99 13.26
N GLN A 379 5.40 10.55 14.44
CA GLN A 379 5.77 9.27 15.03
C GLN A 379 4.48 8.48 15.32
N ARG A 380 4.43 7.26 14.82
CA ARG A 380 3.37 6.27 15.07
C ARG A 380 3.89 5.21 16.02
N GLY A 381 4.29 5.63 17.23
CA GLY A 381 5.03 4.82 18.16
C GLY A 381 4.17 4.09 19.21
N ALA A 382 4.84 3.21 19.98
CA ALA A 382 4.28 2.57 21.15
C ALA A 382 5.34 2.44 22.26
N SER A 383 4.92 2.61 23.51
CA SER A 383 5.68 2.21 24.72
C SER A 383 5.09 0.93 25.27
N MET A 384 5.93 -0.02 25.61
CA MET A 384 5.47 -1.30 26.13
C MET A 384 6.09 -1.61 27.48
N VAL A 385 5.28 -2.21 28.34
CA VAL A 385 5.72 -2.80 29.62
C VAL A 385 5.40 -4.28 29.57
N ILE A 386 6.43 -5.13 29.51
CA ILE A 386 6.31 -6.58 29.45
C ILE A 386 6.68 -7.15 30.80
N THR A 387 5.76 -7.84 31.46
CA THR A 387 5.97 -8.50 32.75
C THR A 387 6.13 -9.99 32.54
N SER A 388 7.22 -10.55 33.01
CA SER A 388 7.42 -12.00 32.97
C SER A 388 6.78 -12.70 34.18
N LYS A 389 6.50 -14.01 34.06
CA LYS A 389 5.99 -14.85 35.16
C LYS A 389 6.94 -14.91 36.33
N ALA A 390 8.26 -14.67 36.15
CA ALA A 390 9.24 -14.54 37.20
C ALA A 390 9.19 -13.18 37.90
N GLY A 391 8.31 -12.26 37.51
CA GLY A 391 8.15 -10.94 38.08
C GLY A 391 9.12 -9.88 37.53
N ALA A 392 9.95 -10.19 36.54
CA ALA A 392 10.80 -9.20 35.87
C ALA A 392 9.96 -8.32 34.97
N VAL A 393 10.27 -7.01 34.95
CA VAL A 393 9.58 -6.00 34.14
C VAL A 393 10.55 -5.41 33.14
N HIS A 394 10.19 -5.51 31.86
CA HIS A 394 10.95 -4.96 30.73
C HIS A 394 10.18 -3.84 30.08
N LYS A 395 10.87 -2.74 29.76
CA LYS A 395 10.27 -1.57 29.10
C LYS A 395 10.97 -1.31 27.80
N VAL A 396 10.19 -0.94 26.77
CA VAL A 396 10.70 -0.57 25.45
C VAL A 396 9.82 0.52 24.84
N ASP A 397 10.47 1.50 24.21
CA ASP A 397 9.83 2.52 23.40
C ASP A 397 10.20 2.28 21.94
N VAL A 398 9.21 2.19 21.08
CA VAL A 398 9.36 2.05 19.62
C VAL A 398 8.72 3.26 18.95
N PRO A 399 9.48 4.33 18.68
CA PRO A 399 8.91 5.56 18.09
C PRO A 399 8.47 5.37 16.66
N LEU A 400 9.16 4.51 15.92
CA LEU A 400 8.90 4.20 14.51
C LEU A 400 9.17 2.72 14.26
N ALA A 401 8.15 2.01 13.78
CA ALA A 401 8.30 0.61 13.44
C ALA A 401 9.31 0.42 12.30
N LYS A 402 9.94 -0.74 12.24
CA LYS A 402 10.84 -1.10 11.14
C LYS A 402 10.10 -1.01 9.79
N GLY A 403 10.79 -0.47 8.78
CA GLY A 403 10.24 -0.19 7.46
C GLY A 403 9.73 1.24 7.26
N GLU A 404 9.68 2.09 8.31
CA GLU A 404 9.48 3.55 8.13
C GLU A 404 10.70 4.17 7.42
N PRO A 405 10.55 5.30 6.71
CA PRO A 405 11.68 5.97 6.06
C PRO A 405 12.85 6.28 6.99
N GLU A 406 12.56 6.63 8.24
CA GLU A 406 13.57 6.97 9.27
C GLU A 406 14.11 5.73 10.03
N ASN A 407 13.45 4.58 9.89
CA ASN A 407 13.88 3.27 10.40
C ASN A 407 13.69 2.22 9.28
N PRO A 408 14.46 2.31 8.19
CA PRO A 408 14.18 1.57 6.98
C PRO A 408 14.42 0.06 7.14
N ALA A 409 13.63 -0.72 6.42
CA ALA A 409 13.96 -2.10 6.14
C ALA A 409 15.18 -2.14 5.21
N SER A 410 16.11 -3.06 5.45
CA SER A 410 17.22 -3.28 4.51
C SER A 410 16.74 -3.97 3.23
N ASP A 411 17.58 -3.94 2.19
CA ASP A 411 17.29 -4.67 0.95
C ASP A 411 17.11 -6.18 1.23
N GLU A 412 17.93 -6.74 2.16
CA GLU A 412 17.85 -8.13 2.58
C GLU A 412 16.52 -8.45 3.28
N ASP A 413 16.00 -7.54 4.14
CA ASP A 413 14.69 -7.71 4.77
C ASP A 413 13.57 -7.78 3.71
N ILE A 414 13.62 -6.92 2.70
CA ILE A 414 12.61 -6.86 1.63
C ILE A 414 12.70 -8.10 0.73
N ILE A 415 13.91 -8.51 0.37
CA ILE A 415 14.16 -9.74 -0.40
C ILE A 415 13.71 -10.98 0.38
N ALA A 416 14.00 -11.03 1.69
CA ALA A 416 13.54 -12.13 2.53
C ALA A 416 12.01 -12.19 2.61
N LYS A 417 11.34 -11.03 2.77
CA LYS A 417 9.88 -10.93 2.70
C LYS A 417 9.34 -11.40 1.36
N PHE A 418 9.95 -10.97 0.24
CA PHE A 418 9.55 -11.41 -1.11
C PHE A 418 9.60 -12.93 -1.24
N ARG A 419 10.72 -13.57 -0.84
CA ARG A 419 10.88 -15.02 -0.89
C ARG A 419 9.88 -15.75 -0.01
N HIS A 420 9.63 -15.25 1.19
CA HIS A 420 8.62 -15.80 2.10
C HIS A 420 7.21 -15.74 1.49
N ASN A 421 6.81 -14.58 0.98
CA ASN A 421 5.52 -14.39 0.32
C ASN A 421 5.35 -15.28 -0.93
N ALA A 422 6.45 -15.66 -1.58
CA ALA A 422 6.45 -16.51 -2.76
C ALA A 422 6.58 -18.02 -2.43
N GLU A 423 6.55 -18.41 -1.16
CA GLU A 423 6.59 -19.82 -0.76
C GLU A 423 5.46 -20.63 -1.42
N GLY A 424 5.83 -21.82 -1.94
CA GLY A 424 4.92 -22.68 -2.69
C GLY A 424 4.95 -22.46 -4.21
N GLN A 425 5.60 -21.42 -4.71
CA GLN A 425 5.92 -21.25 -6.13
C GLN A 425 7.21 -22.00 -6.50
N ASP A 426 7.45 -22.19 -7.81
CA ASP A 426 8.72 -22.75 -8.29
C ASP A 426 9.89 -21.87 -7.85
N PRO A 427 10.88 -22.37 -7.09
CA PRO A 427 12.01 -21.57 -6.61
C PRO A 427 12.82 -20.92 -7.74
N GLN A 428 12.93 -21.56 -8.92
CA GLN A 428 13.65 -20.98 -10.06
C GLN A 428 12.90 -19.78 -10.65
N LEU A 429 11.58 -19.86 -10.71
CA LEU A 429 10.71 -18.76 -11.14
C LEU A 429 10.80 -17.58 -10.16
N VAL A 430 10.76 -17.87 -8.86
CA VAL A 430 10.87 -16.83 -7.81
C VAL A 430 12.18 -16.06 -7.92
N GLU A 431 13.32 -16.76 -8.04
CA GLU A 431 14.62 -16.10 -8.19
C GLU A 431 14.77 -15.38 -9.54
N ALA A 432 14.16 -15.89 -10.62
CA ALA A 432 14.15 -15.19 -11.90
C ALA A 432 13.38 -13.87 -11.85
N ILE A 433 12.19 -13.85 -11.20
CA ILE A 433 11.41 -12.63 -10.98
C ILE A 433 12.23 -11.63 -10.15
N LEU A 434 12.82 -12.08 -9.04
CA LEU A 434 13.62 -11.23 -8.17
C LEU A 434 14.83 -10.63 -8.89
N ALA A 435 15.59 -11.44 -9.62
CA ALA A 435 16.77 -10.98 -10.36
C ALA A 435 16.41 -9.93 -11.43
N LEU A 436 15.29 -10.13 -12.13
CA LEU A 436 14.78 -9.16 -13.10
C LEU A 436 14.40 -7.84 -12.41
N LEU A 437 13.66 -7.89 -11.32
CA LEU A 437 13.20 -6.69 -10.59
C LEU A 437 14.36 -5.89 -9.97
N LEU A 438 15.42 -6.55 -9.52
CA LEU A 438 16.62 -5.88 -8.98
C LEU A 438 17.35 -5.03 -10.04
N SER A 439 17.18 -5.34 -11.31
CA SER A 439 17.79 -4.64 -12.46
C SER A 439 16.73 -4.18 -13.47
N PHE A 440 15.52 -3.85 -12.99
CA PHE A 440 14.34 -3.66 -13.85
C PHE A 440 14.52 -2.58 -14.92
N GLU A 441 15.32 -1.55 -14.64
CA GLU A 441 15.66 -0.51 -15.61
C GLU A 441 16.36 -1.04 -16.89
N ASN A 442 16.85 -2.27 -16.89
CA ASN A 442 17.52 -2.92 -18.03
C ASN A 442 16.64 -3.94 -18.76
N HIS A 443 15.40 -4.11 -18.33
CA HIS A 443 14.45 -5.12 -18.84
C HIS A 443 13.20 -4.46 -19.40
N SER A 444 12.44 -5.21 -20.19
CA SER A 444 11.10 -4.83 -20.61
C SER A 444 10.06 -5.29 -19.58
N VAL A 445 8.91 -4.61 -19.54
CA VAL A 445 7.76 -5.06 -18.72
C VAL A 445 7.22 -6.39 -19.23
N ALA A 446 7.35 -6.68 -20.53
CA ALA A 446 6.92 -7.95 -21.12
C ALA A 446 7.70 -9.15 -20.56
N GLU A 447 9.02 -9.01 -20.30
CA GLU A 447 9.83 -10.07 -19.67
C GLU A 447 9.32 -10.40 -18.26
N LEU A 448 9.00 -9.38 -17.45
CA LEU A 448 8.38 -9.59 -16.13
C LEU A 448 7.00 -10.26 -16.26
N ALA A 449 6.17 -9.77 -17.18
CA ALA A 449 4.84 -10.31 -17.42
C ALA A 449 4.87 -11.79 -17.82
N ASP A 450 5.85 -12.19 -18.64
CA ASP A 450 6.06 -13.60 -19.05
C ASP A 450 6.37 -14.52 -17.86
N LEU A 451 7.16 -14.03 -16.89
CA LEU A 451 7.40 -14.74 -15.64
C LEU A 451 6.15 -14.79 -14.75
N MET A 452 5.45 -13.65 -14.61
CA MET A 452 4.26 -13.57 -13.77
C MET A 452 3.10 -14.48 -14.23
N ARG A 453 2.99 -14.77 -15.53
CA ARG A 453 1.99 -15.73 -16.06
C ARG A 453 2.27 -17.18 -15.69
N GLN A 454 3.45 -17.51 -15.21
CA GLN A 454 3.81 -18.86 -14.77
C GLN A 454 3.44 -19.11 -13.31
N LEU A 455 3.07 -18.06 -12.55
CA LEU A 455 2.63 -18.18 -11.16
C LEU A 455 1.36 -19.04 -11.04
N GLN A 456 1.31 -19.83 -9.98
CA GLN A 456 0.16 -20.67 -9.63
C GLN A 456 -0.64 -20.03 -8.49
N ARG A 457 -1.96 -20.25 -8.53
CA ARG A 457 -2.88 -19.88 -7.45
C ARG A 457 -2.89 -20.92 -6.35
#